data_580a628703584302e440278c7457dd98
#
_entry.id   580a628703584302e440278c7457dd98
#
_cell.length_a   1.000
_cell.length_b   1.000
_cell.length_c   1.000
_cell.angle_alpha   90.00
_cell.angle_beta   90.00
_cell.angle_gamma   90.00
#
_symmetry.space_group_name_H-M   'P 1'
#
loop_
_entity.id
_entity.type
_entity.pdbx_description
1 polymer ?
#
loop_
_entity_poly.entity_id
_entity_poly.type
_entity_poly.pdbx_seq_one_letter_code
_entity_poly.pdbx_strand_id
1 'polypeptide(L)'
;MARRNLQPRTIEATDRTLKLLKLTCGDIPVSRIDHKHIYQLWDVIRWAPTGLMAFPNFTSLPPDRAIALGKKEGVKAPAPATMERHRRFLVAFFNQLVRTRAIPASPMAPFAEVKKDLAIDPNKPERLFDDEDLKRIFAPGTFIPWAKCHPHRWWAPMIGLYTGARINEVAQLKLADIVQESGVWCIRIQKTIDADLAHKATGRSRQSLK
;
A
#
# COMPACT_ATOMS: atom_id res chain seq x y z
N MET A 1 0.89 24.43 -15.26
CA MET A 1 1.27 23.05 -14.88
C MET A 1 0.05 22.37 -14.27
N ALA A 2 -0.46 21.31 -14.90
CA ALA A 2 -1.59 20.58 -14.35
C ALA A 2 -1.17 19.95 -12.99
N ARG A 3 -1.83 20.36 -11.91
CA ARG A 3 -1.71 19.70 -10.60
C ARG A 3 -2.19 18.26 -10.78
N ARG A 4 -1.28 17.28 -10.73
CA ARG A 4 -1.68 15.88 -10.65
C ARG A 4 -2.52 15.73 -9.39
N ASN A 5 -3.80 15.40 -9.53
CA ASN A 5 -4.65 15.02 -8.41
C ASN A 5 -4.14 13.66 -7.85
N LEU A 6 -3.19 13.75 -6.93
CA LEU A 6 -2.67 12.56 -6.23
C LEU A 6 -3.73 12.09 -5.23
N GLN A 7 -3.84 10.77 -5.10
CA GLN A 7 -4.69 10.17 -4.09
C GLN A 7 -4.19 10.52 -2.68
N PRO A 8 -5.07 10.83 -1.71
CA PRO A 8 -4.70 11.16 -0.33
C PRO A 8 -3.71 10.16 0.27
N ARG A 9 -3.96 8.86 0.10
CA ARG A 9 -3.04 7.80 0.57
C ARG A 9 -1.64 7.86 -0.05
N THR A 10 -1.52 8.33 -1.30
CA THR A 10 -0.22 8.52 -1.95
C THR A 10 0.52 9.69 -1.35
N ILE A 11 -0.22 10.76 -1.03
CA ILE A 11 0.34 11.96 -0.36
C ILE A 11 0.86 11.57 1.02
N GLU A 12 0.05 10.87 1.83
CA GLU A 12 0.43 10.39 3.17
C GLU A 12 1.66 9.48 3.12
N ALA A 13 1.70 8.53 2.18
CA ALA A 13 2.83 7.62 2.04
C ALA A 13 4.11 8.34 1.60
N THR A 14 3.99 9.37 0.75
CA THR A 14 5.11 10.22 0.34
C THR A 14 5.59 11.08 1.51
N ASP A 15 4.66 11.73 2.24
CA ASP A 15 4.94 12.52 3.43
C ASP A 15 5.69 11.69 4.49
N ARG A 16 5.22 10.47 4.74
CA ARG A 16 5.91 9.52 5.63
C ARG A 16 7.36 9.28 5.20
N THR A 17 7.62 9.08 3.90
CA THR A 17 8.96 8.87 3.38
C THR A 17 9.84 10.10 3.58
N LEU A 18 9.30 11.30 3.32
CA LEU A 18 10.02 12.56 3.50
C LEU A 18 10.29 12.88 4.97
N LYS A 19 9.38 12.52 5.88
CA LYS A 19 9.61 12.61 7.32
C LYS A 19 10.76 11.72 7.78
N LEU A 20 10.89 10.49 7.24
CA LEU A 20 12.04 9.62 7.51
C LEU A 20 13.33 10.21 6.93
N LEU A 21 13.28 10.83 5.75
CA LEU A 21 14.40 11.54 5.18
C LEU A 21 14.84 12.71 6.08
N LYS A 22 13.89 13.51 6.59
CA LYS A 22 14.16 14.60 7.52
C LYS A 22 14.77 14.10 8.84
N LEU A 23 14.28 12.98 9.37
CA LEU A 23 14.86 12.34 10.55
C LEU A 23 16.32 11.98 10.29
N THR A 24 16.62 11.41 9.11
CA THR A 24 17.97 10.95 8.76
C THR A 24 18.94 12.11 8.54
N CYS A 25 18.51 13.12 7.79
CA CYS A 25 19.38 14.22 7.37
C CYS A 25 19.39 15.40 8.35
N GLY A 26 18.42 15.47 9.25
CA GLY A 26 18.16 16.68 10.04
C GLY A 26 17.58 17.82 9.18
N ASP A 27 17.73 19.05 9.65
CA ASP A 27 17.21 20.24 8.98
C ASP A 27 18.29 20.90 8.12
N ILE A 28 18.74 20.17 7.09
CA ILE A 28 19.73 20.67 6.13
C ILE A 28 19.07 21.05 4.79
N PRO A 29 19.66 22.02 4.05
CA PRO A 29 19.22 22.30 2.70
C PRO A 29 19.24 21.06 1.82
N VAL A 30 18.21 20.89 1.01
CA VAL A 30 18.05 19.75 0.11
C VAL A 30 19.23 19.57 -0.86
N SER A 31 19.91 20.68 -1.19
CA SER A 31 21.09 20.70 -2.04
C SER A 31 22.33 20.05 -1.41
N ARG A 32 22.31 19.85 -0.08
CA ARG A 32 23.40 19.17 0.66
C ARG A 32 23.12 17.68 0.88
N ILE A 33 21.96 17.20 0.50
CA ILE A 33 21.61 15.78 0.59
C ILE A 33 22.35 15.02 -0.51
N ASP A 34 23.20 14.09 -0.12
CA ASP A 34 23.98 13.25 -1.01
C ASP A 34 23.58 11.75 -0.88
N HIS A 35 24.26 10.90 -1.64
CA HIS A 35 24.03 9.46 -1.62
C HIS A 35 24.32 8.81 -0.26
N LYS A 36 25.22 9.38 0.58
CA LYS A 36 25.52 8.85 1.92
C LYS A 36 24.32 8.98 2.85
N HIS A 37 23.61 10.11 2.77
CA HIS A 37 22.36 10.33 3.49
C HIS A 37 21.28 9.31 3.05
N ILE A 38 21.27 8.95 1.78
CA ILE A 38 20.32 7.94 1.27
C ILE A 38 20.67 6.55 1.80
N TYR A 39 21.95 6.18 1.88
CA TYR A 39 22.35 4.91 2.53
C TYR A 39 21.91 4.86 4.00
N GLN A 40 22.16 5.92 4.75
CA GLN A 40 21.72 6.01 6.14
C GLN A 40 20.19 5.95 6.27
N LEU A 41 19.46 6.58 5.34
CA LEU A 41 18.01 6.48 5.28
C LEU A 41 17.53 5.03 5.08
N TRP A 42 18.21 4.23 4.25
CA TRP A 42 17.87 2.82 4.07
C TRP A 42 18.03 2.04 5.38
N ASP A 43 19.07 2.33 6.16
CA ASP A 43 19.24 1.72 7.47
C ASP A 43 18.14 2.15 8.45
N VAL A 44 17.78 3.43 8.46
CA VAL A 44 16.64 3.92 9.27
C VAL A 44 15.35 3.23 8.87
N ILE A 45 15.03 3.12 7.58
CA ILE A 45 13.80 2.45 7.11
C ILE A 45 13.82 0.97 7.50
N ARG A 46 14.98 0.32 7.41
CA ARG A 46 15.14 -1.11 7.74
C ARG A 46 14.91 -1.38 9.21
N TRP A 47 15.38 -0.51 10.08
CA TRP A 47 15.39 -0.72 11.52
C TRP A 47 14.46 0.23 12.29
N ALA A 48 13.61 1.00 11.62
CA ALA A 48 12.69 1.90 12.29
C ALA A 48 11.78 1.12 13.26
N PRO A 49 11.71 1.52 14.55
CA PRO A 49 10.85 0.88 15.51
C PRO A 49 9.38 1.03 15.11
N THR A 50 8.56 0.07 15.55
CA THR A 50 7.12 0.13 15.31
C THR A 50 6.55 1.38 15.96
N GLY A 51 5.77 2.17 15.20
CA GLY A 51 5.18 3.41 15.72
C GLY A 51 6.14 4.58 15.86
N LEU A 52 7.35 4.54 15.27
CA LEU A 52 8.34 5.63 15.35
C LEU A 52 7.70 7.02 15.12
N MET A 53 6.79 7.15 14.17
CA MET A 53 6.15 8.44 13.86
C MET A 53 5.11 8.90 14.88
N ALA A 54 4.72 8.05 15.81
CA ALA A 54 3.85 8.40 16.93
C ALA A 54 4.63 9.03 18.11
N PHE A 55 5.97 8.94 18.10
CA PHE A 55 6.77 9.58 19.13
C PHE A 55 6.76 11.11 18.92
N PRO A 56 6.53 11.89 20.00
CA PRO A 56 6.69 13.34 19.94
C PRO A 56 8.11 13.69 19.45
N ASN A 57 8.20 14.63 18.52
CA ASN A 57 9.49 15.10 17.96
C ASN A 57 10.38 13.98 17.38
N PHE A 58 9.79 12.92 16.81
CA PHE A 58 10.55 11.81 16.21
C PHE A 58 11.58 12.27 15.16
N THR A 59 11.33 13.39 14.47
CA THR A 59 12.26 13.98 13.49
C THR A 59 13.50 14.58 14.13
N SER A 60 13.52 14.82 15.45
CA SER A 60 14.68 15.27 16.21
C SER A 60 15.45 14.11 16.84
N LEU A 61 14.97 12.87 16.69
CA LEU A 61 15.66 11.69 17.19
C LEU A 61 16.89 11.41 16.31
N PRO A 62 18.10 11.24 16.90
CA PRO A 62 19.28 10.85 16.11
C PRO A 62 19.02 9.54 15.37
N PRO A 63 19.42 9.43 14.07
CA PRO A 63 19.20 8.22 13.27
C PRO A 63 19.73 6.95 13.93
N ASP A 64 20.93 7.01 14.50
CA ASP A 64 21.57 5.88 15.19
C ASP A 64 20.75 5.39 16.38
N ARG A 65 20.09 6.30 17.08
CA ARG A 65 19.20 5.98 18.21
C ARG A 65 17.94 5.28 17.72
N ALA A 66 17.36 5.73 16.60
CA ALA A 66 16.20 5.09 16.00
C ALA A 66 16.56 3.67 15.53
N ILE A 67 17.72 3.48 14.91
CA ILE A 67 18.23 2.18 14.49
C ILE A 67 18.47 1.26 15.70
N ALA A 68 19.12 1.78 16.75
CA ALA A 68 19.40 1.00 17.97
C ALA A 68 18.11 0.54 18.66
N LEU A 69 17.09 1.40 18.74
CA LEU A 69 15.78 1.06 19.30
C LEU A 69 15.13 -0.07 18.50
N GLY A 70 15.06 0.06 17.18
CA GLY A 70 14.45 -0.97 16.34
C GLY A 70 15.17 -2.31 16.40
N LYS A 71 16.51 -2.31 16.48
CA LYS A 71 17.30 -3.53 16.69
C LYS A 71 16.98 -4.17 18.04
N LYS A 72 16.86 -3.36 19.11
CA LYS A 72 16.48 -3.83 20.45
C LYS A 72 15.08 -4.42 20.47
N GLU A 73 14.14 -3.86 19.74
CA GLU A 73 12.78 -4.38 19.59
C GLU A 73 12.69 -5.63 18.70
N GLY A 74 13.76 -6.02 18.05
CA GLY A 74 13.77 -7.16 17.11
C GLY A 74 12.89 -6.92 15.88
N VAL A 75 12.83 -5.67 15.39
CA VAL A 75 12.01 -5.30 14.22
C VAL A 75 12.44 -6.10 13.01
N LYS A 76 11.47 -6.75 12.35
CA LYS A 76 11.71 -7.46 11.09
C LYS A 76 11.97 -6.46 9.97
N ALA A 77 12.93 -6.78 9.12
CA ALA A 77 13.19 -5.99 7.92
C ALA A 77 11.90 -5.83 7.09
N PRO A 78 11.61 -4.64 6.56
CA PRO A 78 10.42 -4.42 5.75
C PRO A 78 10.49 -5.25 4.47
N ALA A 79 9.31 -5.64 3.97
CA ALA A 79 9.22 -6.39 2.72
C ALA A 79 9.88 -5.61 1.56
N PRO A 80 10.51 -6.30 0.58
CA PRO A 80 11.14 -5.66 -0.57
C PRO A 80 10.23 -4.67 -1.31
N ALA A 81 8.94 -4.97 -1.42
CA ALA A 81 7.94 -4.07 -2.01
C ALA A 81 7.78 -2.76 -1.23
N THR A 82 8.00 -2.77 0.09
CA THR A 82 7.96 -1.56 0.92
C THR A 82 9.19 -0.70 0.67
N MET A 83 10.38 -1.30 0.60
CA MET A 83 11.63 -0.60 0.26
C MET A 83 11.53 0.03 -1.13
N GLU A 84 11.02 -0.73 -2.11
CA GLU A 84 10.81 -0.24 -3.48
C GLU A 84 9.81 0.92 -3.54
N ARG A 85 8.78 0.93 -2.70
CA ARG A 85 7.83 2.05 -2.61
C ARG A 85 8.52 3.31 -2.11
N HIS A 86 9.33 3.23 -1.05
CA HIS A 86 10.11 4.37 -0.56
C HIS A 86 11.07 4.88 -1.64
N ARG A 87 11.78 3.97 -2.34
CA ARG A 87 12.66 4.31 -3.45
C ARG A 87 11.93 5.11 -4.52
N ARG A 88 10.77 4.65 -4.99
CA ARG A 88 9.98 5.35 -6.02
C ARG A 88 9.56 6.75 -5.59
N PHE A 89 9.18 6.94 -4.33
CA PHE A 89 8.82 8.26 -3.83
C PHE A 89 10.01 9.20 -3.80
N LEU A 90 11.18 8.72 -3.34
CA LEU A 90 12.41 9.51 -3.31
C LEU A 90 12.90 9.87 -4.72
N VAL A 91 12.91 8.91 -5.64
CA VAL A 91 13.26 9.17 -7.04
C VAL A 91 12.33 10.22 -7.64
N ALA A 92 11.03 10.12 -7.44
CA ALA A 92 10.08 11.09 -7.95
C ALA A 92 10.30 12.49 -7.34
N PHE A 93 10.58 12.56 -6.03
CA PHE A 93 10.85 13.80 -5.31
C PHE A 93 12.12 14.48 -5.82
N PHE A 94 13.25 13.78 -5.82
CA PHE A 94 14.53 14.36 -6.24
C PHE A 94 14.57 14.68 -7.75
N ASN A 95 13.94 13.86 -8.60
CA ASN A 95 13.82 14.18 -10.02
C ASN A 95 12.98 15.45 -10.25
N GLN A 96 11.96 15.71 -9.43
CA GLN A 96 11.23 16.96 -9.50
C GLN A 96 12.11 18.14 -9.12
N LEU A 97 12.96 18.03 -8.10
CA LEU A 97 13.89 19.08 -7.69
C LEU A 97 14.95 19.36 -8.76
N VAL A 98 15.48 18.33 -9.43
CA VAL A 98 16.37 18.52 -10.59
C VAL A 98 15.65 19.23 -11.72
N ARG A 99 14.40 18.82 -12.03
CA ARG A 99 13.60 19.45 -13.08
C ARG A 99 13.29 20.93 -12.82
N THR A 100 13.09 21.28 -11.55
CA THR A 100 12.88 22.68 -11.14
C THR A 100 14.19 23.44 -10.93
N ARG A 101 15.35 22.81 -11.19
CA ARG A 101 16.69 23.38 -11.00
C ARG A 101 16.99 23.78 -9.53
N ALA A 102 16.28 23.18 -8.57
CA ALA A 102 16.56 23.36 -7.14
C ALA A 102 17.83 22.64 -6.70
N ILE A 103 18.19 21.55 -7.38
CA ILE A 103 19.44 20.81 -7.19
C ILE A 103 20.04 20.45 -8.55
N PRO A 104 21.38 20.36 -8.66
CA PRO A 104 22.04 20.06 -9.94
C PRO A 104 21.88 18.59 -10.37
N ALA A 105 21.87 17.66 -9.42
CA ALA A 105 21.76 16.23 -9.67
C ALA A 105 20.98 15.53 -8.57
N SER A 106 20.39 14.37 -8.89
CA SER A 106 19.63 13.56 -7.94
C SER A 106 20.58 12.68 -7.10
N PRO A 107 20.52 12.74 -5.76
CA PRO A 107 21.26 11.81 -4.89
C PRO A 107 20.76 10.36 -5.03
N MET A 108 19.62 10.17 -5.68
CA MET A 108 19.04 8.86 -5.98
C MET A 108 19.61 8.21 -7.25
N ALA A 109 20.50 8.89 -8.00
CA ALA A 109 21.05 8.35 -9.23
C ALA A 109 21.69 6.95 -9.07
N PRO A 110 22.49 6.65 -8.01
CA PRO A 110 23.04 5.31 -7.80
C PRO A 110 22.00 4.24 -7.48
N PHE A 111 20.78 4.65 -7.08
CA PHE A 111 19.67 3.77 -6.71
C PHE A 111 18.58 3.69 -7.77
N ALA A 112 18.77 4.35 -8.92
CA ALA A 112 17.75 4.42 -9.98
C ALA A 112 17.52 3.05 -10.65
N GLU A 113 18.56 2.24 -10.74
CA GLU A 113 18.52 0.91 -11.28
C GLU A 113 18.43 -0.13 -10.15
N VAL A 114 17.26 -0.37 -9.63
CA VAL A 114 16.99 -1.67 -9.04
C VAL A 114 16.78 -2.62 -10.22
N LYS A 115 17.76 -3.47 -10.48
CA LYS A 115 17.54 -4.65 -11.29
C LYS A 115 16.24 -5.30 -10.81
N LYS A 116 15.35 -5.65 -11.71
CA LYS A 116 14.12 -6.41 -11.46
C LYS A 116 14.39 -7.84 -10.92
N ASP A 117 15.46 -8.03 -10.18
CA ASP A 117 15.75 -9.26 -9.43
C ASP A 117 14.84 -9.43 -8.20
N LEU A 118 13.86 -8.55 -8.01
CA LEU A 118 12.60 -8.93 -7.39
C LEU A 118 11.83 -9.80 -8.41
N ALA A 119 12.52 -10.80 -8.93
CA ALA A 119 11.86 -11.87 -9.61
C ALA A 119 10.73 -12.33 -8.68
N ILE A 120 9.52 -12.01 -9.06
CA ILE A 120 8.38 -12.84 -8.71
C ILE A 120 8.93 -14.23 -8.98
N ASP A 121 9.25 -14.99 -7.91
CA ASP A 121 9.67 -16.37 -8.07
C ASP A 121 8.62 -17.01 -8.98
N PRO A 122 8.96 -17.30 -10.27
CA PRO A 122 7.97 -17.82 -11.19
C PRO A 122 7.47 -19.19 -10.74
N ASN A 123 8.18 -19.81 -9.79
CA ASN A 123 7.86 -21.07 -9.14
C ASN A 123 7.14 -20.90 -7.80
N LYS A 124 6.90 -19.65 -7.33
CA LYS A 124 5.99 -19.43 -6.22
C LYS A 124 4.58 -19.36 -6.79
N PRO A 125 3.84 -20.46 -6.88
CA PRO A 125 2.47 -20.42 -7.38
C PRO A 125 1.71 -19.39 -6.54
N GLU A 126 1.02 -18.46 -7.20
CA GLU A 126 -0.04 -17.72 -6.52
C GLU A 126 -0.93 -18.79 -5.91
N ARG A 127 -0.94 -18.88 -4.59
CA ARG A 127 -1.72 -19.90 -3.90
C ARG A 127 -3.20 -19.57 -4.11
N LEU A 128 -3.77 -20.20 -5.10
CA LEU A 128 -5.22 -20.22 -5.26
C LEU A 128 -5.81 -21.08 -4.14
N PHE A 129 -7.00 -20.73 -3.69
CA PHE A 129 -7.75 -21.60 -2.80
C PHE A 129 -8.12 -22.87 -3.57
N ASP A 130 -7.73 -24.01 -3.02
CA ASP A 130 -8.20 -25.30 -3.49
C ASP A 130 -9.54 -25.68 -2.83
N ASP A 131 -10.12 -26.81 -3.25
CA ASP A 131 -11.40 -27.27 -2.73
C ASP A 131 -11.33 -27.58 -1.22
N GLU A 132 -10.19 -28.01 -0.70
CA GLU A 132 -10.00 -28.25 0.72
C GLU A 132 -9.93 -26.95 1.51
N ASP A 133 -9.27 -25.91 0.98
CA ASP A 133 -9.27 -24.58 1.56
C ASP A 133 -10.71 -24.01 1.61
N LEU A 134 -11.48 -24.17 0.53
CA LEU A 134 -12.88 -23.72 0.48
C LEU A 134 -13.76 -24.47 1.47
N LYS A 135 -13.61 -25.80 1.59
CA LYS A 135 -14.32 -26.60 2.58
C LYS A 135 -14.01 -26.16 4.02
N ARG A 136 -12.75 -25.78 4.30
CA ARG A 136 -12.36 -25.27 5.62
C ARG A 136 -12.92 -23.88 5.89
N ILE A 137 -12.84 -22.96 4.92
CA ILE A 137 -13.32 -21.57 5.04
C ILE A 137 -14.85 -21.57 5.28
N PHE A 138 -15.59 -22.36 4.51
CA PHE A 138 -17.04 -22.42 4.53
C PHE A 138 -17.60 -23.61 5.34
N ALA A 139 -16.78 -24.22 6.21
CA ALA A 139 -17.25 -25.30 7.07
C ALA A 139 -18.46 -24.86 7.91
N PRO A 140 -19.62 -25.56 7.82
CA PRO A 140 -20.85 -25.10 8.48
C PRO A 140 -20.70 -24.90 9.99
N GLY A 141 -19.90 -25.77 10.66
CA GLY A 141 -19.67 -25.69 12.10
C GLY A 141 -18.94 -24.46 12.58
N THR A 142 -18.16 -23.81 11.71
CA THR A 142 -17.38 -22.60 12.03
C THR A 142 -17.91 -21.38 11.33
N PHE A 143 -18.26 -21.49 10.05
CA PHE A 143 -18.70 -20.37 9.23
C PHE A 143 -20.07 -19.84 9.66
N ILE A 144 -21.05 -20.72 9.88
CA ILE A 144 -22.40 -20.30 10.25
C ILE A 144 -22.44 -19.55 11.59
N PRO A 145 -21.86 -20.08 12.69
CA PRO A 145 -21.81 -19.34 13.95
C PRO A 145 -21.10 -18.01 13.85
N TRP A 146 -19.99 -17.93 13.08
CA TRP A 146 -19.24 -16.69 12.88
C TRP A 146 -20.02 -15.64 12.08
N ALA A 147 -20.80 -16.06 11.10
CA ALA A 147 -21.54 -15.18 10.20
C ALA A 147 -22.93 -14.80 10.72
N LYS A 148 -23.55 -15.61 11.60
CA LYS A 148 -24.96 -15.56 12.01
C LYS A 148 -25.46 -14.16 12.42
N CYS A 149 -24.68 -13.40 13.18
CA CYS A 149 -25.09 -12.09 13.69
C CYS A 149 -24.61 -10.91 12.83
N HIS A 150 -23.94 -11.18 11.72
CA HIS A 150 -23.29 -10.17 10.92
C HIS A 150 -23.47 -10.43 9.43
N PRO A 151 -24.49 -9.84 8.77
CA PRO A 151 -24.77 -10.07 7.34
C PRO A 151 -23.53 -9.89 6.42
N HIS A 152 -22.67 -8.94 6.72
CA HIS A 152 -21.44 -8.72 5.94
C HIS A 152 -20.46 -9.89 6.02
N ARG A 153 -20.43 -10.64 7.13
CA ARG A 153 -19.60 -11.84 7.25
C ARG A 153 -20.12 -13.00 6.41
N TRP A 154 -21.42 -13.02 6.15
CA TRP A 154 -22.04 -13.99 5.27
C TRP A 154 -21.81 -13.62 3.80
N TRP A 155 -22.24 -12.42 3.43
CA TRP A 155 -22.30 -12.01 2.03
C TRP A 155 -20.95 -11.62 1.43
N ALA A 156 -20.05 -10.98 2.16
CA ALA A 156 -18.81 -10.52 1.58
C ALA A 156 -17.90 -11.65 1.09
N PRO A 157 -17.68 -12.76 1.84
CA PRO A 157 -16.92 -13.90 1.33
C PRO A 157 -17.59 -14.58 0.14
N MET A 158 -18.92 -14.71 0.17
CA MET A 158 -19.69 -15.34 -0.92
C MET A 158 -19.58 -14.52 -2.20
N ILE A 159 -19.85 -13.21 -2.11
CA ILE A 159 -19.71 -12.32 -3.27
C ILE A 159 -18.25 -12.36 -3.80
N GLY A 160 -17.27 -12.28 -2.90
CA GLY A 160 -15.86 -12.36 -3.29
C GLY A 160 -15.52 -13.66 -4.01
N LEU A 161 -16.02 -14.81 -3.51
CA LEU A 161 -15.79 -16.13 -4.10
C LEU A 161 -16.36 -16.22 -5.52
N TYR A 162 -17.62 -15.83 -5.69
CA TYR A 162 -18.31 -16.00 -6.99
C TYR A 162 -17.97 -14.93 -8.02
N THR A 163 -17.60 -13.72 -7.59
CA THR A 163 -17.32 -12.60 -8.51
C THR A 163 -15.84 -12.27 -8.67
N GLY A 164 -15.01 -12.72 -7.74
CA GLY A 164 -13.61 -12.30 -7.62
C GLY A 164 -13.48 -10.80 -7.31
N ALA A 165 -14.52 -10.18 -6.76
CA ALA A 165 -14.51 -8.77 -6.37
C ALA A 165 -13.54 -8.54 -5.20
N ARG A 166 -12.85 -7.39 -5.21
CA ARG A 166 -12.01 -7.00 -4.07
C ARG A 166 -12.89 -6.63 -2.88
N ILE A 167 -12.38 -6.85 -1.67
CA ILE A 167 -13.14 -6.54 -0.44
C ILE A 167 -13.68 -5.11 -0.41
N ASN A 168 -12.93 -4.13 -0.91
CA ASN A 168 -13.39 -2.74 -0.98
C ASN A 168 -14.50 -2.54 -2.03
N GLU A 169 -14.49 -3.30 -3.10
CA GLU A 169 -15.56 -3.29 -4.11
C GLU A 169 -16.84 -3.88 -3.52
N VAL A 170 -16.72 -4.98 -2.78
CA VAL A 170 -17.86 -5.59 -2.06
C VAL A 170 -18.41 -4.65 -0.99
N ALA A 171 -17.56 -4.01 -0.20
CA ALA A 171 -17.97 -3.12 0.88
C ALA A 171 -18.70 -1.84 0.40
N GLN A 172 -18.53 -1.47 -0.89
CA GLN A 172 -19.16 -0.30 -1.49
C GLN A 172 -20.45 -0.60 -2.25
N LEU A 173 -20.86 -1.88 -2.32
CA LEU A 173 -22.08 -2.28 -3.02
C LEU A 173 -23.31 -1.65 -2.37
N LYS A 174 -24.18 -1.11 -3.22
CA LYS A 174 -25.51 -0.61 -2.87
C LYS A 174 -26.57 -1.56 -3.43
N LEU A 175 -27.77 -1.56 -2.89
CA LEU A 175 -28.89 -2.35 -3.45
C LEU A 175 -29.15 -2.03 -4.92
N ALA A 176 -28.93 -0.79 -5.34
CA ALA A 176 -29.05 -0.36 -6.73
C ALA A 176 -28.00 -0.98 -7.68
N ASP A 177 -26.92 -1.56 -7.13
CA ASP A 177 -25.89 -2.25 -7.91
C ASP A 177 -26.26 -3.72 -8.18
N ILE A 178 -27.33 -4.23 -7.54
CA ILE A 178 -27.89 -5.55 -7.83
C ILE A 178 -28.98 -5.36 -8.89
N VAL A 179 -28.70 -5.82 -10.09
CA VAL A 179 -29.56 -5.61 -11.27
C VAL A 179 -29.85 -6.93 -11.94
N GLN A 180 -30.96 -6.97 -12.67
CA GLN A 180 -31.29 -8.11 -13.53
C GLN A 180 -31.03 -7.74 -14.98
N GLU A 181 -30.15 -8.45 -15.65
CA GLU A 181 -29.82 -8.27 -17.07
C GLU A 181 -30.13 -9.58 -17.81
N SER A 182 -31.00 -9.53 -18.81
CA SER A 182 -31.43 -10.71 -19.58
C SER A 182 -31.87 -11.91 -18.74
N GLY A 183 -32.61 -11.65 -17.62
CA GLY A 183 -33.10 -12.68 -16.72
C GLY A 183 -32.08 -13.21 -15.71
N VAL A 184 -30.84 -12.71 -15.73
CA VAL A 184 -29.74 -13.10 -14.81
C VAL A 184 -29.51 -12.01 -13.79
N TRP A 185 -29.38 -12.37 -12.52
CA TRP A 185 -28.97 -11.44 -11.47
C TRP A 185 -27.48 -11.12 -11.58
N CYS A 186 -27.16 -9.83 -11.66
CA CYS A 186 -25.81 -9.33 -11.81
C CYS A 186 -25.47 -8.35 -10.70
N ILE A 187 -24.20 -8.30 -10.31
CA ILE A 187 -23.66 -7.26 -9.43
C ILE A 187 -22.86 -6.30 -10.29
N ARG A 188 -23.27 -5.04 -10.33
CA ARG A 188 -22.62 -3.98 -11.08
C ARG A 188 -21.55 -3.31 -10.21
N ILE A 189 -20.27 -3.59 -10.49
CA ILE A 189 -19.15 -2.96 -9.77
C ILE A 189 -18.78 -1.69 -10.52
N GLN A 190 -19.22 -0.54 -9.99
CA GLN A 190 -19.00 0.77 -10.60
C GLN A 190 -17.99 1.59 -9.79
N LYS A 191 -17.37 2.58 -10.46
CA LYS A 191 -16.73 3.68 -9.73
C LYS A 191 -17.83 4.56 -9.15
N THR A 192 -18.05 4.49 -7.85
CA THR A 192 -18.92 5.43 -7.19
C THR A 192 -18.19 6.78 -7.10
N ILE A 193 -18.71 7.80 -7.80
CA ILE A 193 -18.28 9.20 -7.67
C ILE A 193 -19.14 9.81 -6.56
N ASP A 194 -19.11 9.23 -5.38
CA ASP A 194 -19.66 9.92 -4.21
C ASP A 194 -18.53 10.78 -3.64
N ALA A 195 -18.75 12.09 -3.60
CA ALA A 195 -17.78 13.09 -3.15
C ALA A 195 -17.26 12.84 -1.73
N ASP A 196 -18.00 12.08 -0.93
CA ASP A 196 -17.68 11.79 0.48
C ASP A 196 -16.89 10.49 0.71
N LEU A 197 -16.83 9.60 -0.29
CA LEU A 197 -16.08 8.35 -0.21
C LEU A 197 -15.01 8.31 -1.31
N ALA A 198 -13.89 9.00 -1.07
CA ALA A 198 -12.75 9.10 -1.99
C ALA A 198 -11.98 7.77 -2.17
N HIS A 199 -12.68 6.66 -2.36
CA HIS A 199 -12.08 5.37 -2.70
C HIS A 199 -12.44 5.00 -4.13
N LYS A 200 -11.48 5.13 -5.04
CA LYS A 200 -11.60 4.69 -6.42
C LYS A 200 -11.77 3.17 -6.48
N ALA A 201 -12.99 2.71 -6.63
CA ALA A 201 -13.22 1.41 -7.23
C ALA A 201 -12.72 1.47 -8.68
N THR A 202 -11.86 0.53 -9.06
CA THR A 202 -11.46 0.35 -10.46
C THR A 202 -12.68 -0.23 -11.19
N GLY A 203 -13.33 0.57 -12.04
CA GLY A 203 -14.48 0.11 -12.82
C GLY A 203 -14.12 -1.11 -13.66
N ARG A 204 -14.60 -2.26 -13.26
CA ARG A 204 -14.70 -3.48 -14.04
C ARG A 204 -16.15 -3.95 -13.92
N SER A 205 -16.86 -3.98 -15.03
CA SER A 205 -18.09 -4.76 -15.10
C SER A 205 -17.71 -6.24 -15.13
N ARG A 206 -18.08 -7.00 -14.14
CA ARG A 206 -17.99 -8.46 -14.17
C ARG A 206 -19.40 -9.03 -14.15
N GLN A 207 -19.70 -9.73 -15.20
CA GLN A 207 -20.91 -10.50 -15.39
C GLN A 207 -20.79 -11.87 -14.72
N SER A 208 -21.95 -12.33 -14.28
CA SER A 208 -22.43 -13.68 -14.07
C SER A 208 -22.23 -14.33 -12.70
N LEU A 209 -23.36 -14.40 -12.03
CA LEU A 209 -23.71 -15.57 -11.21
C LEU A 209 -24.51 -16.51 -12.12
N LYS A 210 -23.90 -17.56 -12.67
CA LYS A 210 -24.62 -18.75 -13.16
C LYS A 210 -24.67 -19.77 -12.08
#